data_57df854c1269ab5628627daa0243d35c
#
_entry.id   57df854c1269ab5628627daa0243d35c
#
_cell.length_a   1.000
_cell.length_b   1.000
_cell.length_c   1.000
_cell.angle_alpha   90.00
_cell.angle_beta   90.00
_cell.angle_gamma   90.00
#
_symmetry.space_group_name_H-M   'P 1'
#
loop_
_entity.id
_entity.type
_entity.pdbx_description
1 polymer ?
#
loop_
_entity_poly.entity_id
_entity_poly.type
_entity_poly.pdbx_seq_one_letter_code
_entity_poly.pdbx_strand_id
1 'polypeptide(L)'
;MSNNESVVQNFYSAFKQKNAKEMKACYNPDLQFEDPAFGKLAYTQTCAMWQMLCESARDLSIEFTIDNAQDEIVESTWIAEYTFSKTGRYVRNEISAHMVFKDGKIIRHADSFNLHKWARQAMGFQGLLLGGTSFFRKKLHQHTGYQLKKFMSKNNLS
;
A
#
# COMPACT_ATOMS: atom_id res chain seq x y z
N MET A 1 13.19 -20.05 7.48
CA MET A 1 12.76 -18.73 6.94
C MET A 1 13.96 -18.06 6.28
N SER A 2 13.82 -17.65 5.03
CA SER A 2 14.91 -16.97 4.33
C SER A 2 15.10 -15.55 4.89
N ASN A 3 16.26 -14.95 4.57
CA ASN A 3 16.53 -13.57 4.98
C ASN A 3 15.50 -12.57 4.38
N ASN A 4 15.10 -12.80 3.13
CA ASN A 4 14.11 -11.95 2.46
C ASN A 4 12.71 -12.11 3.07
N GLU A 5 12.31 -13.33 3.44
CA GLU A 5 11.06 -13.54 4.19
C GLU A 5 11.06 -12.78 5.51
N SER A 6 12.18 -12.77 6.21
CA SER A 6 12.32 -12.03 7.47
C SER A 6 12.09 -10.53 7.26
N VAL A 7 12.61 -9.97 6.15
CA VAL A 7 12.39 -8.56 5.80
C VAL A 7 10.91 -8.28 5.54
N VAL A 8 10.21 -9.15 4.79
CA VAL A 8 8.77 -9.01 4.53
C VAL A 8 7.97 -9.08 5.83
N GLN A 9 8.34 -10.02 6.71
CA GLN A 9 7.69 -10.15 8.02
C GLN A 9 7.88 -8.90 8.86
N ASN A 10 9.08 -8.34 8.86
CA ASN A 10 9.39 -7.09 9.56
C ASN A 10 8.60 -5.92 8.98
N PHE A 11 8.48 -5.86 7.66
CA PHE A 11 7.73 -4.82 6.97
C PHE A 11 6.26 -4.79 7.42
N TYR A 12 5.57 -5.91 7.37
CA TYR A 12 4.15 -5.96 7.77
C TYR A 12 3.97 -5.84 9.28
N SER A 13 4.90 -6.36 10.08
CA SER A 13 4.87 -6.17 11.53
C SER A 13 5.01 -4.70 11.90
N ALA A 14 5.88 -3.98 11.22
CA ALA A 14 6.03 -2.54 11.38
C ALA A 14 4.74 -1.81 10.96
N PHE A 15 4.11 -2.23 9.86
CA PHE A 15 2.84 -1.65 9.42
C PHE A 15 1.73 -1.86 10.46
N LYS A 16 1.62 -3.06 11.03
CA LYS A 16 0.67 -3.32 12.13
C LYS A 16 0.84 -2.35 13.30
N GLN A 17 2.08 -1.99 13.58
CA GLN A 17 2.43 -1.05 14.66
C GLN A 17 2.40 0.42 14.21
N LYS A 18 2.02 0.69 12.96
CA LYS A 18 2.02 2.03 12.36
C LYS A 18 3.40 2.69 12.43
N ASN A 19 4.45 1.88 12.27
CA ASN A 19 5.84 2.32 12.34
C ASN A 19 6.41 2.48 10.93
N ALA A 20 6.11 3.64 10.31
CA ALA A 20 6.54 3.93 8.94
C ALA A 20 8.07 3.98 8.79
N LYS A 21 8.78 4.34 9.84
CA LYS A 21 10.25 4.40 9.84
C LYS A 21 10.85 3.00 9.62
N GLU A 22 10.32 1.99 10.29
CA GLU A 22 10.80 0.62 10.12
C GLU A 22 10.37 0.01 8.80
N MET A 23 9.19 0.39 8.28
CA MET A 23 8.78 0.02 6.92
C MET A 23 9.79 0.56 5.90
N LYS A 24 10.14 1.83 6.02
CA LYS A 24 11.13 2.49 5.16
C LYS A 24 12.48 1.77 5.18
N ALA A 25 12.91 1.29 6.34
CA ALA A 25 14.18 0.59 6.49
C ALA A 25 14.26 -0.72 5.69
N CYS A 26 13.12 -1.30 5.30
CA CYS A 26 13.06 -2.51 4.48
C CYS A 26 13.29 -2.25 3.00
N TYR A 27 13.22 -1.00 2.56
CA TYR A 27 13.30 -0.61 1.15
C TYR A 27 14.71 -0.22 0.71
N ASN A 28 15.03 -0.59 -0.53
CA ASN A 28 16.22 -0.09 -1.25
C ASN A 28 15.94 1.34 -1.75
N PRO A 29 16.94 2.25 -1.72
CA PRO A 29 16.74 3.62 -2.24
C PRO A 29 16.34 3.70 -3.72
N ASP A 30 16.57 2.65 -4.49
CA ASP A 30 16.19 2.58 -5.91
C ASP A 30 14.81 1.92 -6.11
N LEU A 31 13.99 1.88 -5.06
CA LEU A 31 12.67 1.26 -5.07
C LEU A 31 11.78 1.75 -6.21
N GLN A 32 11.09 0.80 -6.83
CA GLN A 32 9.94 1.04 -7.70
C GLN A 32 8.71 0.39 -7.07
N PHE A 33 7.70 1.19 -6.79
CA PHE A 33 6.44 0.75 -6.21
C PHE A 33 5.30 1.00 -7.17
N GLU A 34 4.28 0.14 -7.14
CA GLU A 34 3.02 0.41 -7.80
C GLU A 34 1.85 -0.27 -7.09
N ASP A 35 0.70 0.37 -7.13
CA ASP A 35 -0.57 -0.21 -6.71
C ASP A 35 -1.74 0.40 -7.51
N PRO A 36 -2.97 -0.17 -7.38
CA PRO A 36 -4.12 0.34 -8.13
C PRO A 36 -4.58 1.75 -7.72
N ALA A 37 -4.29 2.18 -6.49
CA ALA A 37 -4.80 3.46 -5.95
C ALA A 37 -3.85 4.63 -6.22
N PHE A 38 -2.55 4.43 -6.02
CA PHE A 38 -1.53 5.48 -6.16
C PHE A 38 -0.80 5.44 -7.51
N GLY A 39 -0.88 4.31 -8.23
CA GLY A 39 -0.09 4.11 -9.43
C GLY A 39 1.38 3.86 -9.10
N LYS A 40 2.28 4.36 -9.94
CA LYS A 40 3.73 4.14 -9.81
C LYS A 40 4.36 5.23 -8.95
N LEU A 41 5.15 4.82 -7.96
CA LEU A 41 5.85 5.70 -7.03
C LEU A 41 7.32 5.29 -6.91
N ALA A 42 8.20 6.28 -6.76
CA ALA A 42 9.60 6.08 -6.42
C ALA A 42 9.78 5.95 -4.90
N TYR A 43 11.01 5.71 -4.45
CA TYR A 43 11.34 5.48 -3.04
C TYR A 43 10.79 6.55 -2.09
N THR A 44 11.12 7.83 -2.34
CA THR A 44 10.72 8.92 -1.45
C THR A 44 9.21 9.05 -1.35
N GLN A 45 8.52 8.94 -2.50
CA GLN A 45 7.07 9.01 -2.56
C GLN A 45 6.41 7.82 -1.84
N THR A 46 6.97 6.63 -2.00
CA THR A 46 6.45 5.41 -1.36
C THR A 46 6.59 5.50 0.16
N CYS A 47 7.75 5.92 0.65
CA CYS A 47 7.97 6.10 2.07
C CYS A 47 7.02 7.15 2.67
N ALA A 48 6.79 8.24 1.95
CA ALA A 48 5.83 9.28 2.35
C ALA A 48 4.40 8.75 2.35
N MET A 49 4.03 7.92 1.38
CA MET A 49 2.72 7.28 1.32
C MET A 49 2.46 6.42 2.55
N TRP A 50 3.39 5.55 2.91
CA TRP A 50 3.25 4.71 4.12
C TRP A 50 3.17 5.56 5.38
N GLN A 51 3.98 6.61 5.48
CA GLN A 51 3.91 7.52 6.61
C GLN A 51 2.54 8.19 6.71
N MET A 52 2.01 8.69 5.59
CA MET A 52 0.68 9.30 5.52
C MET A 52 -0.40 8.32 5.97
N LEU A 53 -0.35 7.07 5.46
CA LEU A 53 -1.32 6.04 5.82
C LEU A 53 -1.23 5.66 7.31
N CYS A 54 -0.03 5.51 7.84
CA CYS A 54 0.18 5.21 9.26
C CYS A 54 -0.34 6.33 10.17
N GLU A 55 -0.09 7.58 9.81
CA GLU A 55 -0.52 8.74 10.61
C GLU A 55 -2.02 8.97 10.55
N SER A 56 -2.66 8.68 9.43
CA SER A 56 -4.11 8.86 9.25
C SER A 56 -4.94 7.66 9.71
N ALA A 57 -4.31 6.52 9.94
CA ALA A 57 -5.02 5.29 10.31
C ALA A 57 -5.59 5.39 11.72
N ARG A 58 -6.89 5.10 11.87
CA ARG A 58 -7.58 5.11 13.16
C ARG A 58 -7.95 3.70 13.60
N ASP A 59 -8.70 2.97 12.78
CA ASP A 59 -9.17 1.62 13.05
C ASP A 59 -8.58 0.58 12.10
N LEU A 60 -7.45 0.90 11.47
CA LEU A 60 -6.80 0.01 10.51
C LEU A 60 -6.26 -1.24 11.19
N SER A 61 -6.71 -2.40 10.69
CA SER A 61 -6.22 -3.73 11.06
C SER A 61 -5.53 -4.36 9.87
N ILE A 62 -4.35 -4.93 10.08
CA ILE A 62 -3.55 -5.59 9.04
C ILE A 62 -3.30 -7.04 9.45
N GLU A 63 -3.62 -7.97 8.57
CA GLU A 63 -3.20 -9.37 8.65
C GLU A 63 -2.44 -9.72 7.38
N PHE A 64 -1.49 -10.63 7.48
CA PHE A 64 -0.70 -11.03 6.31
C PHE A 64 -0.23 -12.48 6.39
N THR A 65 0.03 -13.04 5.20
CA THR A 65 0.67 -14.35 5.04
C THR A 65 1.77 -14.21 3.99
N ILE A 66 2.86 -14.96 4.17
CA ILE A 66 3.88 -15.13 3.12
C ILE A 66 3.48 -16.38 2.36
N ASP A 67 3.14 -16.20 1.07
CA ASP A 67 2.57 -17.26 0.25
C ASP A 67 3.65 -18.10 -0.43
N ASN A 68 4.73 -17.42 -0.87
CA ASN A 68 5.86 -18.07 -1.54
C ASN A 68 7.10 -17.20 -1.40
N ALA A 69 8.25 -17.86 -1.24
CA ALA A 69 9.54 -17.18 -1.23
C ALA A 69 10.54 -18.05 -1.97
N GLN A 70 11.10 -17.52 -3.05
CA GLN A 70 12.07 -18.21 -3.87
C GLN A 70 13.08 -17.20 -4.42
N ASP A 71 14.37 -17.47 -4.18
CA ASP A 71 15.47 -16.60 -4.60
C ASP A 71 15.29 -15.15 -4.13
N GLU A 72 15.25 -14.20 -5.06
CA GLU A 72 15.09 -12.78 -4.77
C GLU A 72 13.62 -12.31 -4.79
N ILE A 73 12.65 -13.24 -4.81
CA ILE A 73 11.23 -12.92 -4.93
C ILE A 73 10.48 -13.44 -3.70
N VAL A 74 9.65 -12.58 -3.10
CA VAL A 74 8.72 -12.98 -2.06
C VAL A 74 7.33 -12.52 -2.45
N GLU A 75 6.38 -13.45 -2.42
CA GLU A 75 4.97 -13.16 -2.65
C GLU A 75 4.21 -13.31 -1.34
N SER A 76 3.31 -12.38 -1.10
CA SER A 76 2.52 -12.34 0.11
C SER A 76 1.12 -11.83 -0.17
N THR A 77 0.20 -12.17 0.73
CA THR A 77 -1.16 -11.61 0.75
C THR A 77 -1.34 -10.86 2.05
N TRP A 78 -1.89 -9.66 1.97
CA TRP A 78 -2.25 -8.93 3.18
C TRP A 78 -3.69 -8.42 3.09
N ILE A 79 -4.32 -8.31 4.24
CA ILE A 79 -5.72 -7.92 4.35
C ILE A 79 -5.78 -6.66 5.21
N ALA A 80 -6.36 -5.62 4.65
CA ALA A 80 -6.59 -4.35 5.34
C ALA A 80 -8.09 -4.23 5.66
N GLU A 81 -8.41 -4.03 6.92
CA GLU A 81 -9.77 -3.77 7.38
C GLU A 81 -9.82 -2.41 8.06
N TYR A 82 -10.73 -1.56 7.63
CA TYR A 82 -10.82 -0.20 8.15
C TYR A 82 -12.15 0.46 7.76
N THR A 83 -12.46 1.56 8.41
CA THR A 83 -13.58 2.43 8.02
C THR A 83 -13.07 3.51 7.07
N PHE A 84 -13.69 3.59 5.89
CA PHE A 84 -13.37 4.63 4.91
C PHE A 84 -13.95 5.95 5.41
N SER A 85 -13.08 6.91 5.72
CA SER A 85 -13.47 8.13 6.44
C SER A 85 -14.48 9.02 5.72
N LYS A 86 -14.42 9.04 4.37
CA LYS A 86 -15.33 9.89 3.58
C LYS A 86 -16.78 9.44 3.62
N THR A 87 -17.03 8.15 3.78
CA THR A 87 -18.39 7.58 3.71
C THR A 87 -18.82 6.89 5.01
N GLY A 88 -17.88 6.60 5.90
CA GLY A 88 -18.13 5.82 7.10
C GLY A 88 -18.37 4.33 6.83
N ARG A 89 -18.09 3.85 5.62
CA ARG A 89 -18.32 2.46 5.23
C ARG A 89 -17.12 1.59 5.60
N TYR A 90 -17.43 0.36 6.01
CA TYR A 90 -16.42 -0.65 6.31
C TYR A 90 -15.83 -1.21 5.03
N VAL A 91 -14.50 -1.34 5.00
CA VAL A 91 -13.75 -1.92 3.89
C VAL A 91 -12.90 -3.07 4.41
N ARG A 92 -12.97 -4.21 3.71
CA ARG A 92 -12.03 -5.32 3.84
C ARG A 92 -11.39 -5.54 2.48
N ASN A 93 -10.14 -5.14 2.36
CA ASN A 93 -9.40 -5.23 1.10
C ASN A 93 -8.34 -6.32 1.21
N GLU A 94 -8.34 -7.26 0.26
CA GLU A 94 -7.36 -8.33 0.14
C GLU A 94 -6.39 -7.98 -0.97
N ILE A 95 -5.10 -7.88 -0.62
CA ILE A 95 -4.07 -7.35 -1.50
C ILE A 95 -3.00 -8.43 -1.71
N SER A 96 -2.66 -8.70 -2.97
CA SER A 96 -1.53 -9.55 -3.33
C SER A 96 -0.31 -8.68 -3.55
N ALA A 97 0.80 -9.02 -2.90
CA ALA A 97 2.04 -8.27 -2.99
C ALA A 97 3.13 -9.12 -3.62
N HIS A 98 3.81 -8.55 -4.62
CA HIS A 98 4.97 -9.14 -5.26
C HIS A 98 6.17 -8.26 -4.96
N MET A 99 7.16 -8.80 -4.25
CA MET A 99 8.33 -8.06 -3.83
C MET A 99 9.59 -8.70 -4.42
N VAL A 100 10.45 -7.87 -5.02
CA VAL A 100 11.76 -8.28 -5.53
C VAL A 100 12.83 -7.64 -4.66
N PHE A 101 13.85 -8.42 -4.33
CA PHE A 101 14.94 -8.03 -3.41
C PHE A 101 16.24 -7.81 -4.15
N LYS A 102 17.02 -6.86 -3.66
CA LYS A 102 18.41 -6.64 -4.05
C LYS A 102 19.19 -6.25 -2.81
N ASP A 103 20.30 -6.95 -2.56
CA ASP A 103 21.17 -6.70 -1.40
C ASP A 103 20.40 -6.70 -0.06
N GLY A 104 19.45 -7.61 0.06
CA GLY A 104 18.67 -7.80 1.29
C GLY A 104 17.57 -6.76 1.51
N LYS A 105 17.27 -5.90 0.52
CA LYS A 105 16.24 -4.88 0.61
C LYS A 105 15.27 -4.97 -0.56
N ILE A 106 14.04 -4.52 -0.33
CA ILE A 106 12.98 -4.54 -1.35
C ILE A 106 13.28 -3.45 -2.38
N ILE A 107 13.54 -3.86 -3.63
CA ILE A 107 13.80 -2.93 -4.74
C ILE A 107 12.60 -2.78 -5.66
N ARG A 108 11.66 -3.73 -5.63
CA ARG A 108 10.40 -3.63 -6.35
C ARG A 108 9.28 -4.14 -5.46
N HIS A 109 8.19 -3.40 -5.41
CA HIS A 109 7.02 -3.76 -4.62
C HIS A 109 5.77 -3.43 -5.45
N ALA A 110 5.06 -4.46 -5.89
CA ALA A 110 3.83 -4.30 -6.65
C ALA A 110 2.67 -4.90 -5.86
N ASP A 111 1.74 -4.07 -5.45
CA ASP A 111 0.49 -4.48 -4.83
C ASP A 111 -0.61 -4.53 -5.88
N SER A 112 -1.47 -5.54 -5.78
CA SER A 112 -2.64 -5.65 -6.64
C SER A 112 -3.87 -6.05 -5.83
N PHE A 113 -4.99 -5.44 -6.15
CA PHE A 113 -6.28 -5.78 -5.59
C PHE A 113 -7.39 -5.38 -6.56
N ASN A 114 -8.59 -5.90 -6.32
CA ASN A 114 -9.76 -5.59 -7.14
C ASN A 114 -10.28 -4.19 -6.78
N LEU A 115 -9.94 -3.21 -7.60
CA LEU A 115 -10.31 -1.81 -7.36
C LEU A 115 -11.83 -1.60 -7.40
N HIS A 116 -12.55 -2.30 -8.28
CA HIS A 116 -14.01 -2.21 -8.35
C HIS A 116 -14.66 -2.71 -7.05
N LYS A 117 -14.16 -3.84 -6.53
CA LYS A 117 -14.64 -4.39 -5.25
C LYS A 117 -14.36 -3.43 -4.10
N TRP A 118 -13.16 -2.84 -4.08
CA TRP A 118 -12.80 -1.82 -3.10
C TRP A 118 -13.75 -0.62 -3.18
N ALA A 119 -13.95 -0.08 -4.39
CA ALA A 119 -14.81 1.08 -4.61
C ALA A 119 -16.26 0.82 -4.17
N ARG A 120 -16.76 -0.38 -4.44
CA ARG A 120 -18.10 -0.78 -4.01
C ARG A 120 -18.22 -0.78 -2.49
N GLN A 121 -17.24 -1.31 -1.79
CA GLN A 121 -17.22 -1.31 -0.33
C GLN A 121 -17.11 0.11 0.24
N ALA A 122 -16.17 0.89 -0.29
CA ALA A 122 -15.86 2.22 0.24
C ALA A 122 -16.92 3.26 -0.09
N MET A 123 -17.49 3.21 -1.30
CA MET A 123 -18.37 4.25 -1.83
C MET A 123 -19.80 3.78 -2.10
N GLY A 124 -20.12 2.51 -1.87
CA GLY A 124 -21.44 1.95 -2.04
C GLY A 124 -21.89 1.94 -3.50
N PHE A 125 -23.11 2.44 -3.76
CA PHE A 125 -23.73 2.38 -5.08
C PHE A 125 -22.91 3.11 -6.16
N GLN A 126 -22.33 4.25 -5.85
CA GLN A 126 -21.48 4.97 -6.80
C GLN A 126 -20.26 4.15 -7.18
N GLY A 127 -19.64 3.48 -6.20
CA GLY A 127 -18.53 2.58 -6.44
C GLY A 127 -18.90 1.37 -7.29
N LEU A 128 -20.12 0.84 -7.09
CA LEU A 128 -20.63 -0.26 -7.90
C LEU A 128 -20.78 0.15 -9.37
N LEU A 129 -21.30 1.34 -9.64
CA LEU A 129 -21.51 1.82 -11.01
C LEU A 129 -20.24 2.25 -11.71
N LEU A 130 -19.34 2.96 -11.01
CA LEU A 130 -18.20 3.65 -11.62
C LEU A 130 -16.86 3.00 -11.32
N GLY A 131 -16.74 2.20 -10.27
CA GLY A 131 -15.46 1.69 -9.76
C GLY A 131 -14.67 0.83 -10.72
N GLY A 132 -15.33 0.21 -11.70
CA GLY A 132 -14.66 -0.59 -12.75
C GLY A 132 -14.24 0.21 -13.98
N THR A 133 -14.47 1.53 -14.00
CA THR A 133 -14.19 2.37 -15.18
C THR A 133 -12.79 2.97 -15.14
N SER A 134 -12.22 3.23 -16.32
CA SER A 134 -10.95 3.95 -16.44
C SER A 134 -11.08 5.40 -15.96
N PHE A 135 -12.24 6.00 -16.09
CA PHE A 135 -12.56 7.33 -15.56
C PHE A 135 -12.38 7.37 -14.04
N PHE A 136 -12.95 6.40 -13.32
CA PHE A 136 -12.80 6.30 -11.87
C PHE A 136 -11.33 6.12 -11.47
N ARG A 137 -10.61 5.24 -12.14
CA ARG A 137 -9.18 4.99 -11.87
C ARG A 137 -8.37 6.26 -12.04
N LYS A 138 -8.61 7.00 -13.12
CA LYS A 138 -7.92 8.26 -13.38
C LYS A 138 -8.21 9.29 -12.29
N LYS A 139 -9.47 9.44 -11.89
CA LYS A 139 -9.87 10.35 -10.82
C LYS A 139 -9.25 9.96 -9.48
N LEU A 140 -9.21 8.67 -9.18
CA LEU A 140 -8.59 8.17 -7.95
C LEU A 140 -7.09 8.50 -7.92
N HIS A 141 -6.36 8.24 -9.02
CA HIS A 141 -4.93 8.56 -9.11
C HIS A 141 -4.67 10.05 -8.96
N GLN A 142 -5.50 10.90 -9.52
CA GLN A 142 -5.38 12.35 -9.37
C GLN A 142 -5.59 12.77 -7.90
N HIS A 143 -6.59 12.20 -7.26
CA HIS A 143 -6.92 12.51 -5.87
C HIS A 143 -5.82 12.03 -4.89
N THR A 144 -5.39 10.78 -5.01
CA THR A 144 -4.33 10.22 -4.15
C THR A 144 -3.00 10.92 -4.39
N GLY A 145 -2.68 11.23 -5.64
CA GLY A 145 -1.47 11.98 -5.99
C GLY A 145 -1.46 13.38 -5.39
N TYR A 146 -2.59 14.06 -5.43
CA TYR A 146 -2.75 15.38 -4.80
C TYR A 146 -2.57 15.31 -3.28
N GLN A 147 -3.22 14.33 -2.64
CA GLN A 147 -3.10 14.14 -1.19
C GLN A 147 -1.66 13.84 -0.77
N LEU A 148 -0.98 13.00 -1.54
CA LEU A 148 0.42 12.65 -1.26
C LEU A 148 1.33 13.86 -1.40
N LYS A 149 1.19 14.64 -2.46
CA LYS A 149 1.97 15.88 -2.66
C LYS A 149 1.75 16.87 -1.52
N LYS A 150 0.50 17.05 -1.12
CA LYS A 150 0.15 17.94 -0.01
C LYS A 150 0.79 17.48 1.29
N PHE A 151 0.74 16.18 1.59
CA PHE A 151 1.37 15.60 2.76
C PHE A 151 2.89 15.79 2.74
N MET A 152 3.54 15.50 1.61
CA MET A 152 4.98 15.65 1.46
C MET A 152 5.42 17.09 1.64
N SER A 153 4.69 18.03 1.06
CA SER A 153 4.97 19.48 1.20
C SER A 153 4.84 19.92 2.65
N LYS A 154 3.76 19.52 3.32
CA LYS A 154 3.51 19.88 4.73
C LYS A 154 4.60 19.35 5.67
N ASN A 155 5.17 18.20 5.36
CA ASN A 155 6.16 17.53 6.21
C ASN A 155 7.60 17.69 5.71
N ASN A 156 7.82 18.54 4.72
CA ASN A 156 9.15 18.80 4.11
C ASN A 156 9.83 17.52 3.61
N LEU A 157 9.05 16.66 2.98
CA LEU A 157 9.53 15.41 2.38
C LEU A 157 9.71 15.64 0.88
N SER A 158 10.90 15.34 0.36
CA SER A 158 11.23 15.53 -1.06
C SER A 158 12.05 14.37 -1.62
#